data_39dc5a4813edfb0755becd59aaa8cf6f
#
_entry.id   39dc5a4813edfb0755becd59aaa8cf6f
#
_cell.length_a   1.000
_cell.length_b   1.000
_cell.length_c   1.000
_cell.angle_alpha   90.00
_cell.angle_beta   90.00
_cell.angle_gamma   90.00
#
_symmetry.space_group_name_H-M   'P 1'
#
loop_
_entity.id
_entity.type
_entity.pdbx_description
1 polymer ?
#
loop_
_entity_poly.entity_id
_entity_poly.type
_entity_poly.pdbx_seq_one_letter_code
_entity_poly.pdbx_strand_id
1 'polypeptide(L)'
;MDLLIKQARLEDDAELVDIAISEGKITAVAPNIEESAATTIEAKGKVVIPGLIESHIHLDKALIADREPNNSGTLQEAIQVTAKLKPTFTEEDIYDRAKRALEMLIVHGTTAVRTHAEFDPAQGFTGFDTIMRLKEEYRDLIDIQVVAFPQEGIFKAPGTDKMMIEAMEKGADVVGGIPYNDAPANEHIDLIFEIAKRFDKDIDLHQDFADEADDTSIVYLCEKTIAEGYQGRVSVGHLTALHAMEPDQLAEVIDLMVTAQINVMPLPATDLHLGARNDAYNVRRAVTPIRKLRDAGVNICLGSNNIRNAFTPYGNGDLIQIAMLAVPVAHLGGADDLPTVLPMITTNTAKALNIKDYGIAVGNRADLILLDTQRKADVLIDIPERLMVIKNGRITVEVKKEVTIHR
;
A
#
# COMPACT_ATOMS: atom_id res chain seq x y z
N MET A 1 26.75 4.01 -20.03
CA MET A 1 25.72 4.56 -19.13
C MET A 1 24.45 4.77 -19.93
N ASP A 2 23.31 4.28 -19.42
CA ASP A 2 22.05 4.32 -20.16
C ASP A 2 21.30 5.65 -19.91
N LEU A 3 21.25 6.07 -18.63
CA LEU A 3 20.56 7.27 -18.20
C LEU A 3 21.42 8.06 -17.20
N LEU A 4 21.44 9.38 -17.32
CA LEU A 4 22.04 10.31 -16.40
C LEU A 4 21.03 11.38 -16.00
N ILE A 5 20.74 11.50 -14.71
CA ILE A 5 19.93 12.59 -14.15
C ILE A 5 20.89 13.60 -13.54
N LYS A 6 20.93 14.82 -14.09
CA LYS A 6 21.84 15.89 -13.66
C LYS A 6 21.15 16.86 -12.71
N GLN A 7 21.89 17.34 -11.73
CA GLN A 7 21.47 18.37 -10.78
C GLN A 7 20.18 18.02 -10.04
N ALA A 8 20.04 16.75 -9.61
CA ALA A 8 18.93 16.28 -8.78
C ALA A 8 19.07 16.76 -7.33
N ARG A 9 17.97 17.12 -6.70
CA ARG A 9 17.88 17.38 -5.27
C ARG A 9 17.32 16.15 -4.54
N LEU A 10 18.07 15.62 -3.60
CA LEU A 10 17.65 14.49 -2.77
C LEU A 10 17.21 14.92 -1.37
N GLU A 11 17.83 15.97 -0.82
CA GLU A 11 17.51 16.54 0.49
C GLU A 11 17.58 18.08 0.38
N ASP A 12 16.81 18.79 1.25
CA ASP A 12 16.63 20.23 1.14
C ASP A 12 17.94 21.02 1.38
N ASP A 13 18.74 20.60 2.35
CA ASP A 13 19.98 21.26 2.74
C ASP A 13 21.25 20.62 2.12
N ALA A 14 21.09 19.65 1.20
CA ALA A 14 22.19 18.98 0.56
C ALA A 14 22.58 19.63 -0.78
N GLU A 15 23.83 19.40 -1.21
CA GLU A 15 24.26 19.75 -2.56
C GLU A 15 23.48 18.95 -3.62
N LEU A 16 23.33 19.55 -4.80
CA LEU A 16 22.75 18.87 -5.95
C LEU A 16 23.69 17.75 -6.42
N VAL A 17 23.12 16.63 -6.83
CA VAL A 17 23.86 15.48 -7.30
C VAL A 17 23.41 15.05 -8.69
N ASP A 18 24.31 14.38 -9.38
CA ASP A 18 24.01 13.61 -10.58
C ASP A 18 23.80 12.15 -10.20
N ILE A 19 22.89 11.47 -10.89
CA ILE A 19 22.56 10.05 -10.68
C ILE A 19 22.84 9.32 -11.99
N ALA A 20 23.85 8.44 -11.99
CA ALA A 20 24.19 7.61 -13.13
C ALA A 20 23.49 6.25 -13.04
N ILE A 21 22.95 5.79 -14.15
CA ILE A 21 22.17 4.55 -14.25
C ILE A 21 22.67 3.73 -15.45
N SER A 22 22.94 2.44 -15.20
CA SER A 22 23.26 1.46 -16.24
C SER A 22 22.61 0.12 -15.90
N GLU A 23 22.09 -0.56 -16.91
CA GLU A 23 21.45 -1.88 -16.76
C GLU A 23 20.36 -1.90 -15.66
N GLY A 24 19.59 -0.82 -15.58
CA GLY A 24 18.49 -0.68 -14.62
C GLY A 24 18.91 -0.37 -13.18
N LYS A 25 20.20 -0.21 -12.89
CA LYS A 25 20.73 0.06 -11.55
C LYS A 25 21.43 1.41 -11.46
N ILE A 26 21.38 1.99 -10.26
CA ILE A 26 22.15 3.18 -9.92
C ILE A 26 23.62 2.79 -9.79
N THR A 27 24.50 3.38 -10.62
CA THR A 27 25.93 3.08 -10.64
C THR A 27 26.78 4.14 -9.96
N ALA A 28 26.29 5.40 -9.90
CA ALA A 28 26.91 6.47 -9.14
C ALA A 28 25.89 7.53 -8.69
N VAL A 29 26.18 8.17 -7.56
CA VAL A 29 25.49 9.36 -7.05
C VAL A 29 26.60 10.32 -6.60
N ALA A 30 26.82 11.42 -7.33
CA ALA A 30 27.92 12.35 -7.07
C ALA A 30 27.57 13.77 -7.54
N PRO A 31 28.21 14.84 -7.00
CA PRO A 31 27.91 16.22 -7.36
C PRO A 31 28.12 16.57 -8.84
N ASN A 32 29.03 15.89 -9.53
CA ASN A 32 29.28 16.08 -10.95
C ASN A 32 29.77 14.77 -11.59
N ILE A 33 29.04 14.31 -12.62
CA ILE A 33 29.42 13.14 -13.40
C ILE A 33 29.67 13.62 -14.83
N GLU A 34 30.94 13.52 -15.29
CA GLU A 34 31.35 14.02 -16.61
C GLU A 34 31.08 13.03 -17.74
N GLU A 35 30.84 11.76 -17.40
CA GLU A 35 30.63 10.70 -18.38
C GLU A 35 29.31 10.93 -19.16
N SER A 36 29.34 10.61 -20.46
CA SER A 36 28.15 10.71 -21.31
C SER A 36 27.21 9.52 -21.11
N ALA A 37 25.91 9.78 -21.23
CA ALA A 37 24.85 8.76 -21.22
C ALA A 37 24.08 8.74 -22.55
N ALA A 38 23.41 7.63 -22.83
CA ALA A 38 22.52 7.53 -23.99
C ALA A 38 21.34 8.53 -23.87
N THR A 39 20.85 8.74 -22.63
CA THR A 39 19.82 9.74 -22.30
C THR A 39 20.28 10.58 -21.13
N THR A 40 20.08 11.90 -21.18
CA THR A 40 20.36 12.82 -20.08
C THR A 40 19.10 13.58 -19.70
N ILE A 41 18.77 13.62 -18.43
CA ILE A 41 17.68 14.39 -17.84
C ILE A 41 18.28 15.53 -17.03
N GLU A 42 17.92 16.76 -17.36
CA GLU A 42 18.29 17.96 -16.60
C GLU A 42 17.24 18.21 -15.50
N ALA A 43 17.50 17.77 -14.28
CA ALA A 43 16.57 17.98 -13.16
C ALA A 43 16.55 19.46 -12.71
N LYS A 44 17.60 20.24 -12.93
CA LYS A 44 17.67 21.68 -12.64
C LYS A 44 17.31 22.02 -11.18
N GLY A 45 17.81 21.25 -10.24
CA GLY A 45 17.54 21.42 -8.82
C GLY A 45 16.16 20.88 -8.36
N LYS A 46 15.42 20.21 -9.24
CA LYS A 46 14.16 19.55 -8.87
C LYS A 46 14.41 18.29 -8.04
N VAL A 47 13.42 17.98 -7.22
CA VAL A 47 13.47 16.84 -6.29
C VAL A 47 13.34 15.53 -7.04
N VAL A 48 14.23 14.60 -6.71
CA VAL A 48 14.14 13.20 -7.10
C VAL A 48 13.94 12.35 -5.83
N ILE A 49 12.91 11.52 -5.84
CA ILE A 49 12.62 10.55 -4.77
C ILE A 49 12.61 9.13 -5.33
N PRO A 50 12.75 8.11 -4.47
CA PRO A 50 12.48 6.73 -4.90
C PRO A 50 11.04 6.57 -5.38
N GLY A 51 10.79 5.61 -6.26
CA GLY A 51 9.45 5.26 -6.70
C GLY A 51 8.52 4.92 -5.53
N LEU A 52 7.27 5.37 -5.57
CA LEU A 52 6.30 5.09 -4.53
C LEU A 52 5.94 3.60 -4.49
N ILE A 53 5.56 3.12 -3.31
CA ILE A 53 5.14 1.73 -3.11
C ILE A 53 3.74 1.71 -2.49
N GLU A 54 2.77 1.16 -3.22
CA GLU A 54 1.42 0.92 -2.70
C GLU A 54 1.43 -0.32 -1.81
N SER A 55 1.19 -0.11 -0.50
CA SER A 55 1.29 -1.18 0.48
C SER A 55 0.09 -2.13 0.49
N HIS A 56 -1.10 -1.64 0.08
CA HIS A 56 -2.34 -2.37 0.27
C HIS A 56 -3.45 -1.83 -0.64
N ILE A 57 -3.85 -2.61 -1.64
CA ILE A 57 -4.92 -2.25 -2.56
C ILE A 57 -5.68 -3.49 -3.05
N HIS A 58 -6.92 -3.29 -3.52
CA HIS A 58 -7.74 -4.29 -4.20
C HIS A 58 -7.97 -3.86 -5.66
N LEU A 59 -7.17 -4.39 -6.59
CA LEU A 59 -7.30 -4.06 -8.01
C LEU A 59 -8.48 -4.77 -8.67
N ASP A 60 -8.81 -5.97 -8.26
CA ASP A 60 -9.89 -6.81 -8.81
C ASP A 60 -11.29 -6.21 -8.63
N LYS A 61 -11.51 -5.40 -7.59
CA LYS A 61 -12.76 -4.68 -7.34
C LYS A 61 -12.65 -3.15 -7.45
N ALA A 62 -11.61 -2.65 -8.14
CA ALA A 62 -11.49 -1.22 -8.42
C ALA A 62 -12.51 -0.73 -9.46
N LEU A 63 -12.86 0.56 -9.41
CA LEU A 63 -13.66 1.29 -10.41
C LEU A 63 -15.07 0.72 -10.64
N ILE A 64 -15.78 0.33 -9.58
CA ILE A 64 -17.15 -0.19 -9.63
C ILE A 64 -18.19 0.66 -8.86
N ALA A 65 -17.78 1.84 -8.34
CA ALA A 65 -18.65 2.66 -7.48
C ALA A 65 -19.95 3.14 -8.15
N ASP A 66 -19.96 3.23 -9.47
CA ASP A 66 -21.11 3.65 -10.28
C ASP A 66 -22.09 2.51 -10.57
N ARG A 67 -21.76 1.26 -10.27
CA ARG A 67 -22.61 0.08 -10.54
C ARG A 67 -23.67 -0.15 -9.47
N GLU A 68 -23.27 -0.07 -8.21
CA GLU A 68 -24.16 -0.21 -7.06
C GLU A 68 -23.62 0.66 -5.91
N PRO A 69 -24.34 1.70 -5.48
CA PRO A 69 -23.85 2.63 -4.45
C PRO A 69 -23.96 2.02 -3.05
N ASN A 70 -22.99 2.34 -2.19
CA ASN A 70 -23.11 2.17 -0.75
C ASN A 70 -23.81 3.42 -0.17
N ASN A 71 -25.09 3.34 0.09
CA ASN A 71 -25.90 4.50 0.49
C ASN A 71 -25.73 4.89 1.97
N SER A 72 -25.52 3.92 2.85
CA SER A 72 -25.28 4.18 4.28
C SER A 72 -23.86 4.61 4.59
N GLY A 73 -22.90 4.30 3.69
CA GLY A 73 -21.48 4.48 3.91
C GLY A 73 -20.93 3.56 5.00
N THR A 74 -21.62 2.46 5.32
CA THR A 74 -21.15 1.49 6.33
C THR A 74 -20.31 0.39 5.72
N LEU A 75 -19.43 -0.21 6.52
CA LEU A 75 -18.63 -1.38 6.13
C LEU A 75 -19.56 -2.56 5.75
N GLN A 76 -20.63 -2.77 6.52
CA GLN A 76 -21.55 -3.87 6.28
C GLN A 76 -22.23 -3.75 4.91
N GLU A 77 -22.72 -2.56 4.54
CA GLU A 77 -23.31 -2.35 3.22
C GLU A 77 -22.28 -2.47 2.11
N ALA A 78 -21.05 -1.98 2.31
CA ALA A 78 -19.96 -2.14 1.34
C ALA A 78 -19.66 -3.61 1.02
N ILE A 79 -19.62 -4.47 2.04
CA ILE A 79 -19.44 -5.93 1.88
C ILE A 79 -20.64 -6.52 1.11
N GLN A 80 -21.87 -6.18 1.49
CA GLN A 80 -23.09 -6.71 0.86
C GLN A 80 -23.20 -6.29 -0.62
N VAL A 81 -22.92 -5.03 -0.92
CA VAL A 81 -22.93 -4.49 -2.29
C VAL A 81 -21.89 -5.20 -3.15
N THR A 82 -20.69 -5.36 -2.64
CA THR A 82 -19.61 -6.04 -3.38
C THR A 82 -19.92 -7.52 -3.61
N ALA A 83 -20.39 -8.23 -2.59
CA ALA A 83 -20.78 -9.64 -2.71
C ALA A 83 -21.91 -9.84 -3.73
N LYS A 84 -22.88 -8.91 -3.80
CA LYS A 84 -23.96 -8.91 -4.81
C LYS A 84 -23.44 -8.71 -6.23
N LEU A 85 -22.40 -7.87 -6.40
CA LEU A 85 -21.82 -7.58 -7.73
C LEU A 85 -20.89 -8.69 -8.23
N LYS A 86 -20.16 -9.37 -7.34
CA LYS A 86 -19.14 -10.39 -7.70
C LYS A 86 -19.59 -11.40 -8.76
N PRO A 87 -20.80 -12.02 -8.68
CA PRO A 87 -21.25 -12.97 -9.70
C PRO A 87 -21.39 -12.40 -11.11
N THR A 88 -21.39 -11.07 -11.25
CA THR A 88 -21.48 -10.39 -12.55
C THR A 88 -20.10 -10.07 -13.16
N PHE A 89 -19.03 -10.26 -12.41
CA PHE A 89 -17.67 -9.97 -12.88
C PHE A 89 -17.16 -11.05 -13.83
N THR A 90 -16.76 -10.63 -15.01
CA THR A 90 -16.06 -11.48 -15.96
C THR A 90 -14.56 -11.19 -15.94
N GLU A 91 -13.74 -12.09 -16.47
CA GLU A 91 -12.30 -11.87 -16.63
C GLU A 91 -12.01 -10.55 -17.37
N GLU A 92 -12.69 -10.30 -18.49
CA GLU A 92 -12.52 -9.09 -19.30
C GLU A 92 -12.86 -7.81 -18.50
N ASP A 93 -13.98 -7.83 -17.76
CA ASP A 93 -14.41 -6.72 -16.92
C ASP A 93 -13.38 -6.41 -15.82
N ILE A 94 -12.93 -7.43 -15.10
CA ILE A 94 -11.90 -7.27 -14.06
C ILE A 94 -10.60 -6.76 -14.68
N TYR A 95 -10.18 -7.34 -15.81
CA TYR A 95 -8.96 -6.95 -16.51
C TYR A 95 -8.96 -5.47 -16.88
N ASP A 96 -10.01 -4.99 -17.54
CA ASP A 96 -10.10 -3.59 -17.99
C ASP A 96 -10.08 -2.60 -16.82
N ARG A 97 -10.79 -2.91 -15.74
CA ARG A 97 -10.83 -2.07 -14.53
C ARG A 97 -9.51 -2.09 -13.75
N ALA A 98 -8.97 -3.25 -13.50
CA ALA A 98 -7.71 -3.43 -12.78
C ALA A 98 -6.54 -2.82 -13.54
N LYS A 99 -6.47 -3.02 -14.86
CA LYS A 99 -5.51 -2.37 -15.76
C LYS A 99 -5.58 -0.85 -15.63
N ARG A 100 -6.76 -0.27 -15.75
CA ARG A 100 -6.96 1.18 -15.64
C ARG A 100 -6.55 1.70 -14.26
N ALA A 101 -6.89 1.00 -13.18
CA ALA A 101 -6.46 1.37 -11.83
C ALA A 101 -4.93 1.28 -11.67
N LEU A 102 -4.31 0.23 -12.23
CA LEU A 102 -2.87 0.05 -12.22
C LEU A 102 -2.15 1.17 -12.99
N GLU A 103 -2.67 1.56 -14.17
CA GLU A 103 -2.13 2.68 -14.94
C GLU A 103 -2.25 4.02 -14.19
N MET A 104 -3.32 4.22 -13.40
CA MET A 104 -3.44 5.40 -12.52
C MET A 104 -2.32 5.41 -11.46
N LEU A 105 -2.01 4.27 -10.82
CA LEU A 105 -0.90 4.15 -9.88
C LEU A 105 0.44 4.50 -10.54
N ILE A 106 0.73 3.94 -11.72
CA ILE A 106 1.97 4.15 -12.47
C ILE A 106 2.15 5.63 -12.81
N VAL A 107 1.12 6.29 -13.32
CA VAL A 107 1.16 7.73 -13.66
C VAL A 107 1.44 8.58 -12.43
N HIS A 108 0.97 8.17 -11.25
CA HIS A 108 1.26 8.85 -9.98
C HIS A 108 2.58 8.43 -9.32
N GLY A 109 3.41 7.63 -10.00
CA GLY A 109 4.77 7.33 -9.56
C GLY A 109 4.91 6.05 -8.75
N THR A 110 3.89 5.22 -8.66
CA THR A 110 4.00 3.92 -8.00
C THR A 110 4.81 2.96 -8.87
N THR A 111 5.87 2.38 -8.31
CA THR A 111 6.77 1.44 -9.00
C THR A 111 6.68 0.01 -8.45
N ALA A 112 6.04 -0.16 -7.31
CA ALA A 112 5.70 -1.46 -6.74
C ALA A 112 4.34 -1.39 -6.01
N VAL A 113 3.60 -2.49 -6.01
CA VAL A 113 2.26 -2.59 -5.40
C VAL A 113 2.06 -3.96 -4.78
N ARG A 114 1.44 -4.00 -3.60
CA ARG A 114 0.87 -5.21 -3.02
C ARG A 114 -0.65 -5.14 -3.16
N THR A 115 -1.23 -6.10 -3.90
CA THR A 115 -2.67 -6.18 -4.15
C THR A 115 -3.27 -7.46 -3.59
N HIS A 116 -4.42 -7.33 -2.94
CA HIS A 116 -5.21 -8.44 -2.44
C HIS A 116 -6.13 -8.93 -3.55
N ALA A 117 -5.90 -10.15 -4.05
CA ALA A 117 -6.69 -10.75 -5.11
C ALA A 117 -7.66 -11.77 -4.52
N GLU A 118 -8.96 -11.53 -4.73
CA GLU A 118 -10.03 -12.30 -4.11
C GLU A 118 -10.35 -13.57 -4.90
N PHE A 119 -10.73 -14.59 -4.15
CA PHE A 119 -11.34 -15.81 -4.64
C PHE A 119 -12.27 -16.40 -3.58
N ASP A 120 -13.30 -17.08 -4.00
CA ASP A 120 -14.23 -17.83 -3.15
C ASP A 120 -14.89 -18.95 -3.96
N PRO A 121 -15.56 -19.94 -3.30
CA PRO A 121 -16.19 -21.06 -4.01
C PRO A 121 -17.30 -20.67 -4.99
N ALA A 122 -17.88 -19.47 -4.87
CA ALA A 122 -18.95 -18.98 -5.75
C ALA A 122 -18.38 -18.36 -7.04
N GLN A 123 -17.27 -17.61 -6.93
CA GLN A 123 -16.63 -16.89 -8.05
C GLN A 123 -15.47 -17.67 -8.67
N GLY A 124 -14.91 -18.64 -7.96
CA GLY A 124 -13.68 -19.32 -8.37
C GLY A 124 -12.47 -18.39 -8.30
N PHE A 125 -11.52 -18.57 -9.20
CA PHE A 125 -10.27 -17.80 -9.29
C PHE A 125 -10.31 -16.65 -10.30
N THR A 126 -11.46 -16.29 -10.84
CA THR A 126 -11.55 -15.30 -11.92
C THR A 126 -10.81 -13.98 -11.59
N GLY A 127 -11.02 -13.42 -10.39
CA GLY A 127 -10.31 -12.22 -9.93
C GLY A 127 -8.81 -12.46 -9.77
N PHE A 128 -8.46 -13.52 -9.06
CA PHE A 128 -7.06 -13.87 -8.79
C PHE A 128 -6.27 -14.15 -10.09
N ASP A 129 -6.77 -14.98 -10.99
CA ASP A 129 -6.08 -15.34 -12.24
C ASP A 129 -5.91 -14.11 -13.14
N THR A 130 -6.89 -13.20 -13.16
CA THR A 130 -6.79 -11.92 -13.90
C THR A 130 -5.68 -11.02 -13.35
N ILE A 131 -5.55 -10.92 -12.02
CA ILE A 131 -4.47 -10.14 -11.39
C ILE A 131 -3.10 -10.80 -11.64
N MET A 132 -3.00 -12.13 -11.59
CA MET A 132 -1.76 -12.84 -11.93
C MET A 132 -1.34 -12.61 -13.40
N ARG A 133 -2.30 -12.54 -14.32
CA ARG A 133 -2.05 -12.16 -15.71
C ARG A 133 -1.51 -10.74 -15.82
N LEU A 134 -2.13 -9.75 -15.16
CA LEU A 134 -1.65 -8.36 -15.15
C LEU A 134 -0.25 -8.24 -14.54
N LYS A 135 0.08 -9.03 -13.52
CA LYS A 135 1.44 -9.08 -12.93
C LYS A 135 2.50 -9.39 -13.99
N GLU A 136 2.26 -10.35 -14.85
CA GLU A 136 3.19 -10.70 -15.92
C GLU A 136 3.24 -9.63 -17.03
N GLU A 137 2.11 -9.10 -17.44
CA GLU A 137 2.02 -8.11 -18.51
C GLU A 137 2.66 -6.76 -18.12
N TYR A 138 2.57 -6.36 -16.85
CA TYR A 138 3.05 -5.07 -16.36
C TYR A 138 4.42 -5.10 -15.68
N ARG A 139 5.12 -6.24 -15.64
CA ARG A 139 6.40 -6.44 -14.95
C ARG A 139 7.50 -5.43 -15.30
N ASP A 140 7.46 -4.86 -16.51
CA ASP A 140 8.42 -3.83 -16.95
C ASP A 140 8.05 -2.41 -16.49
N LEU A 141 6.82 -2.22 -15.98
CA LEU A 141 6.27 -0.92 -15.57
C LEU A 141 6.08 -0.81 -14.07
N ILE A 142 5.72 -1.90 -13.39
CA ILE A 142 5.45 -1.94 -11.96
C ILE A 142 5.61 -3.38 -11.42
N ASP A 143 6.22 -3.53 -10.26
CA ASP A 143 6.27 -4.82 -9.57
C ASP A 143 4.94 -5.06 -8.83
N ILE A 144 4.33 -6.24 -9.00
CA ILE A 144 3.09 -6.59 -8.34
C ILE A 144 3.32 -7.79 -7.41
N GLN A 145 3.11 -7.59 -6.10
CA GLN A 145 2.97 -8.67 -5.13
C GLN A 145 1.48 -9.00 -4.97
N VAL A 146 1.13 -10.25 -5.17
CA VAL A 146 -0.25 -10.74 -5.08
C VAL A 146 -0.46 -11.46 -3.77
N VAL A 147 -1.41 -10.97 -2.98
CA VAL A 147 -1.88 -11.60 -1.74
C VAL A 147 -3.04 -12.54 -2.07
N ALA A 148 -2.94 -13.81 -1.69
CA ALA A 148 -4.06 -14.74 -1.75
C ALA A 148 -5.09 -14.33 -0.68
N PHE A 149 -6.25 -13.79 -1.09
CA PHE A 149 -7.15 -13.12 -0.16
C PHE A 149 -8.57 -13.71 -0.09
N PRO A 150 -8.95 -14.33 1.06
CA PRO A 150 -10.25 -14.96 1.27
C PRO A 150 -11.29 -13.96 1.83
N GLN A 151 -11.75 -12.99 1.04
CA GLN A 151 -12.65 -11.91 1.49
C GLN A 151 -13.90 -12.39 2.23
N GLU A 152 -14.48 -13.51 1.80
CA GLU A 152 -15.71 -14.06 2.40
C GLU A 152 -15.46 -14.91 3.66
N GLY A 153 -14.19 -14.98 4.09
CA GLY A 153 -13.75 -15.86 5.17
C GLY A 153 -13.36 -17.25 4.69
N ILE A 154 -12.71 -18.01 5.54
CA ILE A 154 -12.28 -19.39 5.26
C ILE A 154 -13.30 -20.37 5.82
N PHE A 155 -13.71 -20.18 7.07
CA PHE A 155 -14.68 -21.03 7.76
C PHE A 155 -16.12 -20.70 7.39
N LYS A 156 -16.42 -19.42 7.14
CA LYS A 156 -17.75 -18.98 6.62
C LYS A 156 -18.02 -19.43 5.20
N ALA A 157 -16.97 -19.62 4.37
CA ALA A 157 -17.07 -20.09 2.99
C ALA A 157 -16.39 -21.44 2.82
N PRO A 158 -17.03 -22.59 3.14
CA PRO A 158 -16.43 -23.90 3.12
C PRO A 158 -15.81 -24.26 1.76
N GLY A 159 -14.55 -24.69 1.77
CA GLY A 159 -13.75 -24.98 0.57
C GLY A 159 -12.70 -23.90 0.27
N THR A 160 -12.80 -22.73 0.88
CA THR A 160 -11.82 -21.65 0.72
C THR A 160 -10.44 -22.04 1.28
N ASP A 161 -10.38 -22.89 2.30
CA ASP A 161 -9.14 -23.48 2.82
C ASP A 161 -8.29 -24.16 1.74
N LYS A 162 -8.93 -24.94 0.87
CA LYS A 162 -8.28 -25.59 -0.27
C LYS A 162 -7.90 -24.61 -1.36
N MET A 163 -8.75 -23.61 -1.59
CA MET A 163 -8.47 -22.55 -2.56
C MET A 163 -7.29 -21.69 -2.11
N MET A 164 -7.10 -21.44 -0.81
CA MET A 164 -5.90 -20.77 -0.30
C MET A 164 -4.62 -21.51 -0.69
N ILE A 165 -4.60 -22.84 -0.52
CA ILE A 165 -3.46 -23.67 -0.91
C ILE A 165 -3.25 -23.60 -2.43
N GLU A 166 -4.32 -23.72 -3.22
CA GLU A 166 -4.25 -23.63 -4.67
C GLU A 166 -3.76 -22.26 -5.16
N ALA A 167 -4.20 -21.17 -4.53
CA ALA A 167 -3.71 -19.82 -4.84
C ALA A 167 -2.18 -19.69 -4.63
N MET A 168 -1.67 -20.29 -3.55
CA MET A 168 -0.23 -20.32 -3.30
C MET A 168 0.51 -21.18 -4.33
N GLU A 169 -0.04 -22.32 -4.73
CA GLU A 169 0.49 -23.19 -5.79
C GLU A 169 0.46 -22.50 -7.17
N LYS A 170 -0.52 -21.63 -7.42
CA LYS A 170 -0.62 -20.79 -8.62
C LYS A 170 0.38 -19.60 -8.61
N GLY A 171 1.10 -19.37 -7.50
CA GLY A 171 2.19 -18.40 -7.44
C GLY A 171 1.84 -17.09 -6.72
N ALA A 172 0.85 -17.06 -5.83
CA ALA A 172 0.66 -15.94 -4.91
C ALA A 172 1.94 -15.66 -4.11
N ASP A 173 2.23 -14.39 -3.87
CA ASP A 173 3.46 -13.97 -3.20
C ASP A 173 3.32 -13.97 -1.67
N VAL A 174 2.11 -13.72 -1.16
CA VAL A 174 1.81 -13.47 0.25
C VAL A 174 0.52 -14.18 0.64
N VAL A 175 0.45 -14.70 1.86
CA VAL A 175 -0.75 -15.33 2.41
C VAL A 175 -1.61 -14.27 3.08
N GLY A 176 -2.83 -14.08 2.59
CA GLY A 176 -3.80 -13.13 3.13
C GLY A 176 -4.78 -13.75 4.11
N GLY A 177 -5.49 -12.91 4.84
CA GLY A 177 -6.56 -13.33 5.74
C GLY A 177 -7.42 -12.15 6.22
N ILE A 178 -8.56 -12.48 6.80
CA ILE A 178 -9.54 -11.52 7.31
C ILE A 178 -10.20 -12.04 8.59
N PRO A 179 -9.46 -12.14 9.72
CA PRO A 179 -9.96 -12.76 10.95
C PRO A 179 -11.25 -12.12 11.49
N TYR A 180 -11.39 -10.80 11.42
CA TYR A 180 -12.58 -10.10 11.93
C TYR A 180 -13.87 -10.40 11.14
N ASN A 181 -13.76 -10.88 9.91
CA ASN A 181 -14.93 -11.29 9.09
C ASN A 181 -15.12 -12.82 9.09
N ASP A 182 -14.34 -13.57 9.84
CA ASP A 182 -14.44 -15.01 9.95
C ASP A 182 -14.55 -15.44 11.42
N ALA A 183 -15.02 -16.64 11.68
CA ALA A 183 -15.16 -17.14 13.04
C ALA A 183 -14.85 -18.64 13.09
N PRO A 184 -14.01 -19.07 14.03
CA PRO A 184 -13.30 -18.28 15.08
C PRO A 184 -12.06 -17.55 14.53
N ALA A 185 -11.84 -16.30 14.96
CA ALA A 185 -10.74 -15.47 14.48
C ALA A 185 -9.35 -16.11 14.73
N ASN A 186 -9.12 -16.68 15.91
CA ASN A 186 -7.85 -17.32 16.25
C ASN A 186 -7.56 -18.56 15.39
N GLU A 187 -8.57 -19.37 15.09
CA GLU A 187 -8.41 -20.53 14.20
C GLU A 187 -8.10 -20.09 12.76
N HIS A 188 -8.70 -18.96 12.31
CA HIS A 188 -8.35 -18.35 11.03
C HIS A 188 -6.86 -17.96 10.99
N ILE A 189 -6.37 -17.28 12.04
CA ILE A 189 -4.96 -16.90 12.17
C ILE A 189 -4.07 -18.16 12.17
N ASP A 190 -4.43 -19.20 12.91
CA ASP A 190 -3.67 -20.45 12.96
C ASP A 190 -3.50 -21.08 11.58
N LEU A 191 -4.58 -21.17 10.80
CA LEU A 191 -4.56 -21.73 9.45
C LEU A 191 -3.69 -20.86 8.51
N ILE A 192 -3.76 -19.53 8.62
CA ILE A 192 -2.90 -18.62 7.84
C ILE A 192 -1.42 -18.90 8.13
N PHE A 193 -1.03 -19.05 9.38
CA PHE A 193 0.35 -19.41 9.74
C PHE A 193 0.75 -20.80 9.23
N GLU A 194 -0.14 -21.78 9.26
CA GLU A 194 0.12 -23.12 8.68
C GLU A 194 0.46 -23.01 7.19
N ILE A 195 -0.37 -22.28 6.43
CA ILE A 195 -0.18 -22.07 5.00
C ILE A 195 1.11 -21.28 4.75
N ALA A 196 1.35 -20.20 5.48
CA ALA A 196 2.53 -19.36 5.32
C ALA A 196 3.83 -20.16 5.57
N LYS A 197 3.88 -20.99 6.59
CA LYS A 197 5.01 -21.88 6.88
C LYS A 197 5.20 -22.94 5.79
N ARG A 198 4.11 -23.53 5.29
CA ARG A 198 4.17 -24.54 4.23
C ARG A 198 4.82 -24.02 2.96
N PHE A 199 4.55 -22.77 2.60
CA PHE A 199 5.05 -22.13 1.37
C PHE A 199 6.22 -21.17 1.60
N ASP A 200 6.68 -20.98 2.85
CA ASP A 200 7.68 -19.98 3.27
C ASP A 200 7.35 -18.58 2.77
N LYS A 201 6.13 -18.12 3.05
CA LYS A 201 5.63 -16.82 2.60
C LYS A 201 5.34 -15.89 3.77
N ASP A 202 5.37 -14.60 3.49
CA ASP A 202 4.94 -13.56 4.42
C ASP A 202 3.41 -13.54 4.55
N ILE A 203 2.91 -12.89 5.60
CA ILE A 203 1.49 -12.80 5.94
C ILE A 203 1.02 -11.35 5.81
N ASP A 204 -0.20 -11.15 5.27
CA ASP A 204 -0.85 -9.84 5.19
C ASP A 204 -2.35 -9.97 5.51
N LEU A 205 -2.75 -9.46 6.69
CA LEU A 205 -4.11 -9.61 7.21
C LEU A 205 -4.89 -8.30 7.15
N HIS A 206 -6.18 -8.39 6.80
CA HIS A 206 -7.14 -7.36 7.19
C HIS A 206 -7.48 -7.61 8.66
N GLN A 207 -7.00 -6.72 9.53
CA GLN A 207 -7.01 -6.96 10.97
C GLN A 207 -7.89 -5.94 11.70
N ASP A 208 -8.79 -6.43 12.57
CA ASP A 208 -9.55 -5.66 13.55
C ASP A 208 -10.10 -4.32 13.00
N PHE A 209 -10.83 -4.39 11.86
CA PHE A 209 -11.51 -3.25 11.28
C PHE A 209 -12.86 -3.06 12.01
N ALA A 210 -12.83 -2.37 13.13
CA ALA A 210 -13.97 -2.15 14.01
C ALA A 210 -13.90 -0.78 14.69
N ASP A 211 -15.05 -0.30 15.17
CA ASP A 211 -15.16 0.95 15.93
C ASP A 211 -15.04 0.72 17.46
N GLU A 212 -15.06 -0.53 17.92
CA GLU A 212 -15.00 -0.91 19.33
C GLU A 212 -13.76 -1.75 19.63
N ALA A 213 -13.28 -1.70 20.88
CA ALA A 213 -12.05 -2.38 21.31
C ALA A 213 -12.23 -3.84 21.73
N ASP A 214 -13.47 -4.28 21.97
CA ASP A 214 -13.75 -5.54 22.67
C ASP A 214 -13.59 -6.79 21.81
N ASP A 215 -13.62 -6.65 20.48
CA ASP A 215 -13.54 -7.77 19.54
C ASP A 215 -12.27 -7.68 18.69
N THR A 216 -11.12 -7.81 19.35
CA THR A 216 -9.82 -7.73 18.71
C THR A 216 -9.04 -9.03 18.83
N SER A 217 -8.32 -9.39 17.76
CA SER A 217 -7.42 -10.55 17.73
C SER A 217 -5.95 -10.18 17.58
N ILE A 218 -5.61 -8.89 17.62
CA ILE A 218 -4.23 -8.41 17.46
C ILE A 218 -3.26 -8.97 18.50
N VAL A 219 -3.69 -9.13 19.76
CA VAL A 219 -2.87 -9.71 20.82
C VAL A 219 -2.51 -11.15 20.47
N TYR A 220 -3.50 -11.97 20.11
CA TYR A 220 -3.27 -13.34 19.66
C TYR A 220 -2.34 -13.41 18.44
N LEU A 221 -2.54 -12.54 17.46
CA LEU A 221 -1.69 -12.46 16.26
C LEU A 221 -0.22 -12.16 16.64
N CYS A 222 0.02 -11.21 17.53
CA CYS A 222 1.36 -10.87 17.99
C CYS A 222 2.03 -12.03 18.73
N GLU A 223 1.33 -12.67 19.67
CA GLU A 223 1.83 -13.83 20.40
C GLU A 223 2.16 -14.98 19.45
N LYS A 224 1.29 -15.26 18.48
CA LYS A 224 1.51 -16.27 17.43
C LYS A 224 2.72 -15.92 16.56
N THR A 225 2.84 -14.65 16.15
CA THR A 225 3.98 -14.15 15.36
C THR A 225 5.31 -14.42 16.08
N ILE A 226 5.37 -14.14 17.37
CA ILE A 226 6.56 -14.38 18.19
C ILE A 226 6.83 -15.89 18.35
N ALA A 227 5.80 -16.66 18.66
CA ALA A 227 5.92 -18.11 18.90
C ALA A 227 6.38 -18.87 17.64
N GLU A 228 5.95 -18.42 16.45
CA GLU A 228 6.30 -19.05 15.17
C GLU A 228 7.60 -18.48 14.53
N GLY A 229 8.23 -17.46 15.14
CA GLY A 229 9.45 -16.84 14.60
C GLY A 229 9.21 -16.02 13.33
N TYR A 230 8.03 -15.42 13.19
CA TYR A 230 7.60 -14.63 12.00
C TYR A 230 7.79 -13.13 12.17
N GLN A 231 8.58 -12.67 13.13
CA GLN A 231 8.83 -11.25 13.36
C GLN A 231 9.33 -10.55 12.10
N GLY A 232 8.68 -9.43 11.74
CA GLY A 232 8.96 -8.65 10.54
C GLY A 232 8.34 -9.19 9.25
N ARG A 233 7.71 -10.38 9.28
CA ARG A 233 7.08 -11.05 8.14
C ARG A 233 5.54 -10.96 8.16
N VAL A 234 4.97 -10.29 9.15
CA VAL A 234 3.51 -10.11 9.30
C VAL A 234 3.16 -8.65 9.12
N SER A 235 2.23 -8.38 8.21
CA SER A 235 1.64 -7.07 7.95
C SER A 235 0.15 -7.10 8.28
N VAL A 236 -0.39 -5.97 8.76
CA VAL A 236 -1.82 -5.83 9.07
C VAL A 236 -2.37 -4.55 8.48
N GLY A 237 -3.46 -4.65 7.72
CA GLY A 237 -4.24 -3.53 7.21
C GLY A 237 -5.32 -3.09 8.19
N HIS A 238 -5.73 -1.82 8.13
CA HIS A 238 -6.75 -1.18 8.97
C HIS A 238 -6.37 -1.02 10.44
N LEU A 239 -6.64 -2.05 11.25
CA LEU A 239 -6.39 -2.07 12.69
C LEU A 239 -7.06 -0.91 13.43
N THR A 240 -8.27 -0.52 12.98
CA THR A 240 -8.97 0.67 13.49
C THR A 240 -9.46 0.51 14.92
N ALA A 241 -9.73 -0.70 15.39
CA ALA A 241 -10.18 -0.95 16.76
C ALA A 241 -9.22 -0.39 17.83
N LEU A 242 -7.93 -0.22 17.52
CA LEU A 242 -6.96 0.38 18.45
C LEU A 242 -7.32 1.81 18.87
N HIS A 243 -8.05 2.57 18.03
CA HIS A 243 -8.44 3.95 18.41
C HIS A 243 -9.47 3.99 19.54
N ALA A 244 -10.18 2.90 19.80
CA ALA A 244 -11.17 2.78 20.84
C ALA A 244 -10.61 2.22 22.16
N MET A 245 -9.36 1.76 22.17
CA MET A 245 -8.74 1.20 23.37
C MET A 245 -8.41 2.29 24.40
N GLU A 246 -8.61 1.96 25.69
CA GLU A 246 -8.14 2.79 26.79
C GLU A 246 -6.61 2.93 26.75
N PRO A 247 -6.04 4.05 27.24
CA PRO A 247 -4.62 4.37 27.08
C PRO A 247 -3.65 3.29 27.59
N ASP A 248 -3.93 2.66 28.72
CA ASP A 248 -3.05 1.64 29.31
C ASP A 248 -3.10 0.34 28.50
N GLN A 249 -4.29 -0.09 28.08
CA GLN A 249 -4.49 -1.25 27.21
C GLN A 249 -3.78 -1.04 25.87
N LEU A 250 -3.93 0.16 25.27
CA LEU A 250 -3.28 0.49 24.01
C LEU A 250 -1.75 0.43 24.12
N ALA A 251 -1.19 0.89 25.25
CA ALA A 251 0.26 0.86 25.48
C ALA A 251 0.79 -0.58 25.53
N GLU A 252 0.11 -1.48 26.26
CA GLU A 252 0.47 -2.90 26.34
C GLU A 252 0.41 -3.58 24.96
N VAL A 253 -0.63 -3.29 24.17
CA VAL A 253 -0.76 -3.83 22.80
C VAL A 253 0.36 -3.32 21.90
N ILE A 254 0.70 -2.03 21.96
CA ILE A 254 1.80 -1.44 21.18
C ILE A 254 3.14 -2.08 21.52
N ASP A 255 3.45 -2.28 22.80
CA ASP A 255 4.70 -2.94 23.24
C ASP A 255 4.81 -4.37 22.70
N LEU A 256 3.69 -5.09 22.67
CA LEU A 256 3.63 -6.43 22.09
C LEU A 256 3.81 -6.40 20.58
N MET A 257 3.21 -5.44 19.87
CA MET A 257 3.38 -5.26 18.42
C MET A 257 4.82 -4.91 18.03
N VAL A 258 5.51 -4.09 18.83
CA VAL A 258 6.94 -3.79 18.66
C VAL A 258 7.77 -5.06 18.81
N THR A 259 7.50 -5.87 19.85
CA THR A 259 8.19 -7.15 20.09
C THR A 259 7.97 -8.14 18.94
N ALA A 260 6.75 -8.21 18.42
CA ALA A 260 6.36 -9.05 17.29
C ALA A 260 6.83 -8.47 15.94
N GLN A 261 7.36 -7.25 15.90
CA GLN A 261 7.76 -6.53 14.69
C GLN A 261 6.66 -6.52 13.61
N ILE A 262 5.43 -6.23 14.01
CA ILE A 262 4.29 -6.13 13.08
C ILE A 262 4.47 -4.90 12.20
N ASN A 263 4.22 -5.05 10.89
CA ASN A 263 4.06 -3.92 9.97
C ASN A 263 2.59 -3.49 9.96
N VAL A 264 2.30 -2.22 10.14
CA VAL A 264 0.91 -1.71 10.15
C VAL A 264 0.67 -0.86 8.91
N MET A 265 -0.43 -1.14 8.23
CA MET A 265 -0.86 -0.47 7.01
C MET A 265 -2.16 0.31 7.27
N PRO A 266 -2.11 1.54 7.82
CA PRO A 266 -3.26 2.41 7.90
C PRO A 266 -3.77 2.77 6.50
N LEU A 267 -5.09 2.81 6.35
CA LEU A 267 -5.77 3.01 5.08
C LEU A 267 -6.73 4.21 5.17
N PRO A 268 -6.21 5.42 5.41
CA PRO A 268 -6.97 6.56 5.92
C PRO A 268 -8.15 6.97 5.04
N ALA A 269 -8.08 6.77 3.73
CA ALA A 269 -9.19 7.10 2.83
C ALA A 269 -10.42 6.20 3.05
N THR A 270 -10.19 4.90 3.25
CA THR A 270 -11.24 3.92 3.51
C THR A 270 -11.70 3.98 4.97
N ASP A 271 -10.74 4.00 5.90
CA ASP A 271 -11.02 3.95 7.34
C ASP A 271 -11.89 5.13 7.78
N LEU A 272 -11.55 6.36 7.34
CA LEU A 272 -12.36 7.56 7.60
C LEU A 272 -13.73 7.52 6.94
N HIS A 273 -13.86 6.89 5.77
CA HIS A 273 -15.14 6.81 5.06
C HIS A 273 -16.11 5.86 5.76
N LEU A 274 -15.64 4.71 6.21
CA LEU A 274 -16.46 3.63 6.74
C LEU A 274 -16.60 3.64 8.26
N GLY A 275 -15.59 4.11 9.00
CA GLY A 275 -15.56 4.07 10.46
C GLY A 275 -16.38 5.17 11.14
N ALA A 276 -16.68 4.98 12.42
CA ALA A 276 -17.41 5.89 13.31
C ALA A 276 -18.80 6.33 12.79
N ARG A 277 -19.43 5.54 11.95
CA ARG A 277 -20.73 5.88 11.36
C ARG A 277 -21.89 5.94 12.36
N ASN A 278 -21.73 5.29 13.51
CA ASN A 278 -22.72 5.29 14.58
C ASN A 278 -22.48 6.40 15.62
N ASP A 279 -21.41 7.15 15.53
CA ASP A 279 -21.10 8.23 16.46
C ASP A 279 -22.01 9.43 16.19
N ALA A 280 -22.97 9.69 17.10
CA ALA A 280 -23.87 10.83 17.02
C ALA A 280 -23.29 12.12 17.64
N TYR A 281 -22.26 11.99 18.49
CA TYR A 281 -21.62 13.08 19.22
C TYR A 281 -20.13 12.77 19.40
N ASN A 282 -19.26 13.80 19.34
CA ASN A 282 -17.80 13.64 19.39
C ASN A 282 -17.31 12.56 18.39
N VAL A 283 -17.74 12.68 17.13
CA VAL A 283 -17.40 11.72 16.07
C VAL A 283 -15.89 11.47 16.01
N ARG A 284 -15.49 10.23 16.20
CA ARG A 284 -14.10 9.78 16.19
C ARG A 284 -13.53 9.82 14.76
N ARG A 285 -12.21 9.94 14.65
CA ARG A 285 -11.54 9.83 13.35
C ARG A 285 -11.43 8.42 12.80
N ALA A 286 -11.73 7.41 13.60
CA ALA A 286 -11.81 5.99 13.24
C ALA A 286 -10.62 5.48 12.38
N VAL A 287 -9.41 5.94 12.69
CA VAL A 287 -8.16 5.48 12.05
C VAL A 287 -7.22 5.00 13.15
N THR A 288 -6.50 3.93 12.89
CA THR A 288 -5.50 3.42 13.84
C THR A 288 -4.60 4.56 14.35
N PRO A 289 -4.11 4.52 15.59
CA PRO A 289 -3.35 5.62 16.21
C PRO A 289 -1.92 5.72 15.66
N ILE A 290 -1.80 6.11 14.37
CA ILE A 290 -0.57 6.14 13.57
C ILE A 290 0.60 6.78 14.33
N ARG A 291 0.37 7.97 14.95
CA ARG A 291 1.43 8.68 15.65
C ARG A 291 1.99 7.87 16.83
N LYS A 292 1.12 7.29 17.66
CA LYS A 292 1.55 6.50 18.83
C LYS A 292 2.32 5.25 18.41
N LEU A 293 1.84 4.55 17.38
CA LEU A 293 2.50 3.37 16.82
C LEU A 293 3.88 3.72 16.25
N ARG A 294 3.99 4.79 15.43
CA ARG A 294 5.25 5.27 14.89
C ARG A 294 6.25 5.65 15.99
N ASP A 295 5.79 6.42 16.98
CA ASP A 295 6.65 6.93 18.07
C ASP A 295 7.17 5.77 18.93
N ALA A 296 6.45 4.67 19.03
CA ALA A 296 6.90 3.43 19.67
C ALA A 296 7.83 2.58 18.78
N GLY A 297 8.01 2.90 17.51
CA GLY A 297 8.90 2.18 16.58
C GLY A 297 8.23 1.11 15.73
N VAL A 298 6.89 1.05 15.70
CA VAL A 298 6.15 0.19 14.77
C VAL A 298 6.36 0.68 13.34
N ASN A 299 6.62 -0.22 12.40
CA ASN A 299 6.76 0.13 10.99
C ASN A 299 5.39 0.46 10.39
N ILE A 300 5.21 1.72 9.97
CA ILE A 300 3.98 2.23 9.38
C ILE A 300 4.12 2.37 7.88
N CYS A 301 3.13 1.83 7.13
CA CYS A 301 3.03 1.89 5.67
C CYS A 301 1.64 2.36 5.27
N LEU A 302 1.53 3.47 4.54
CA LEU A 302 0.23 3.96 4.09
C LEU A 302 -0.17 3.33 2.76
N GLY A 303 -1.45 3.03 2.60
CA GLY A 303 -2.01 2.48 1.38
C GLY A 303 -3.34 3.10 0.98
N SER A 304 -3.72 2.93 -0.29
CA SER A 304 -4.99 3.42 -0.85
C SER A 304 -6.17 2.54 -0.49
N ASN A 305 -5.95 1.26 -0.24
CA ASN A 305 -6.93 0.19 -0.07
C ASN A 305 -7.85 0.02 -1.30
N ASN A 306 -8.61 1.04 -1.64
CA ASN A 306 -9.63 0.98 -2.69
C ASN A 306 -9.63 2.24 -3.58
N ILE A 307 -10.02 2.07 -4.83
CA ILE A 307 -10.24 3.16 -5.78
C ILE A 307 -11.64 3.03 -6.37
N ARG A 308 -12.55 3.94 -6.03
CA ARG A 308 -13.89 4.07 -6.58
C ARG A 308 -14.70 2.77 -6.58
N ASN A 309 -14.93 2.25 -5.38
CA ASN A 309 -15.82 1.11 -5.14
C ASN A 309 -16.73 1.36 -3.92
N ALA A 310 -17.46 0.35 -3.45
CA ALA A 310 -18.37 0.49 -2.34
C ALA A 310 -17.69 0.81 -1.00
N PHE A 311 -16.39 0.47 -0.85
CA PHE A 311 -15.61 0.76 0.36
C PHE A 311 -15.01 2.17 0.33
N THR A 312 -14.65 2.68 -0.86
CA THR A 312 -14.08 4.02 -1.05
C THR A 312 -14.57 4.57 -2.39
N PRO A 313 -15.61 5.44 -2.42
CA PRO A 313 -16.23 5.87 -3.67
C PRO A 313 -15.43 6.92 -4.45
N TYR A 314 -14.23 7.26 -4.02
CA TYR A 314 -13.32 8.24 -4.60
C TYR A 314 -11.91 7.68 -4.73
N GLY A 315 -10.95 8.55 -5.05
CA GLY A 315 -9.53 8.19 -5.19
C GLY A 315 -9.09 8.05 -6.65
N ASN A 316 -7.79 8.18 -6.85
CA ASN A 316 -7.12 8.11 -8.14
C ASN A 316 -5.79 7.34 -8.09
N GLY A 317 -5.49 6.68 -6.96
CA GLY A 317 -4.24 5.93 -6.76
C GLY A 317 -3.01 6.81 -6.49
N ASP A 318 -3.18 8.09 -6.14
CA ASP A 318 -2.08 8.97 -5.78
C ASP A 318 -1.70 8.80 -4.30
N LEU A 319 -0.61 8.08 -4.04
CA LEU A 319 -0.11 7.82 -2.69
C LEU A 319 0.35 9.09 -1.96
N ILE A 320 0.77 10.16 -2.66
CA ILE A 320 1.11 11.42 -2.00
C ILE A 320 -0.17 12.08 -1.45
N GLN A 321 -1.31 11.94 -2.12
CA GLN A 321 -2.59 12.38 -1.58
C GLN A 321 -3.00 11.57 -0.35
N ILE A 322 -2.77 10.25 -0.35
CA ILE A 322 -3.02 9.39 0.83
C ILE A 322 -2.11 9.81 2.00
N ALA A 323 -0.84 10.03 1.74
CA ALA A 323 0.13 10.50 2.74
C ALA A 323 -0.27 11.89 3.29
N MET A 324 -0.67 12.83 2.41
CA MET A 324 -1.16 14.15 2.83
C MET A 324 -2.44 14.03 3.66
N LEU A 325 -3.36 13.12 3.33
CA LEU A 325 -4.57 12.88 4.14
C LEU A 325 -4.20 12.39 5.56
N ALA A 326 -3.19 11.54 5.69
CA ALA A 326 -2.73 11.03 6.99
C ALA A 326 -2.16 12.15 7.89
N VAL A 327 -1.59 13.23 7.31
CA VAL A 327 -1.00 14.33 8.08
C VAL A 327 -1.98 14.97 9.06
N PRO A 328 -3.14 15.53 8.65
CA PRO A 328 -4.10 16.10 9.58
C PRO A 328 -4.81 15.04 10.43
N VAL A 329 -5.04 13.86 9.89
CA VAL A 329 -5.76 12.76 10.56
C VAL A 329 -4.99 12.27 11.79
N ALA A 330 -3.68 12.08 11.65
CA ALA A 330 -2.81 11.58 12.70
C ALA A 330 -2.02 12.68 13.43
N HIS A 331 -2.30 13.98 13.15
CA HIS A 331 -1.58 15.14 13.69
C HIS A 331 -0.06 15.10 13.41
N LEU A 332 0.32 14.78 12.18
CA LEU A 332 1.72 14.67 11.73
C LEU A 332 2.23 15.94 11.01
N GLY A 333 1.58 17.10 11.22
CA GLY A 333 1.95 18.34 10.57
C GLY A 333 3.03 19.16 11.29
N GLY A 334 3.61 18.66 12.38
CA GLY A 334 4.73 19.31 13.06
C GLY A 334 6.02 19.26 12.24
N ALA A 335 6.98 20.14 12.52
CA ALA A 335 8.25 20.21 11.79
C ALA A 335 9.04 18.88 11.85
N ASP A 336 9.01 18.22 13.02
CA ASP A 336 9.69 16.92 13.22
C ASP A 336 8.84 15.73 12.74
N ASP A 337 7.53 15.90 12.63
CA ASP A 337 6.60 14.82 12.23
C ASP A 337 6.47 14.70 10.71
N LEU A 338 6.32 15.82 10.01
CA LEU A 338 6.05 15.85 8.56
C LEU A 338 7.09 15.06 7.74
N PRO A 339 8.41 15.17 8.01
CA PRO A 339 9.41 14.38 7.28
C PRO A 339 9.27 12.87 7.45
N THR A 340 8.59 12.39 8.51
CA THR A 340 8.40 10.95 8.76
C THR A 340 7.32 10.31 7.89
N VAL A 341 6.51 11.12 7.20
CA VAL A 341 5.34 10.62 6.44
C VAL A 341 5.74 10.09 5.07
N LEU A 342 6.66 10.75 4.34
CA LEU A 342 7.13 10.26 3.04
C LEU A 342 7.74 8.85 3.11
N PRO A 343 8.53 8.48 4.12
CA PRO A 343 8.95 7.10 4.35
C PRO A 343 7.81 6.08 4.40
N MET A 344 6.61 6.44 4.86
CA MET A 344 5.47 5.54 4.99
C MET A 344 4.88 5.08 3.64
N ILE A 345 5.24 5.73 2.54
CA ILE A 345 4.88 5.36 1.16
C ILE A 345 6.11 5.01 0.30
N THR A 346 7.28 4.90 0.93
CA THR A 346 8.55 4.61 0.29
C THR A 346 9.35 3.57 1.10
N THR A 347 10.34 3.97 1.87
CA THR A 347 11.30 3.07 2.55
C THR A 347 10.66 2.15 3.59
N ASN A 348 9.69 2.62 4.36
CA ASN A 348 8.99 1.78 5.33
C ASN A 348 8.20 0.68 4.62
N THR A 349 7.53 1.04 3.52
CA THR A 349 6.77 0.10 2.71
C THR A 349 7.70 -0.88 2.00
N ALA A 350 8.85 -0.43 1.48
CA ALA A 350 9.86 -1.33 0.92
C ALA A 350 10.31 -2.39 1.94
N LYS A 351 10.50 -1.98 3.20
CA LYS A 351 10.84 -2.90 4.30
C LYS A 351 9.72 -3.93 4.54
N ALA A 352 8.46 -3.48 4.62
CA ALA A 352 7.31 -4.35 4.85
C ALA A 352 7.06 -5.35 3.70
N LEU A 353 7.32 -4.93 2.45
CA LEU A 353 7.19 -5.75 1.26
C LEU A 353 8.45 -6.58 0.95
N ASN A 354 9.47 -6.51 1.81
CA ASN A 354 10.74 -7.23 1.67
C ASN A 354 11.51 -6.89 0.37
N ILE A 355 11.38 -5.66 -0.15
CA ILE A 355 12.10 -5.16 -1.32
C ILE A 355 13.49 -4.68 -0.85
N LYS A 356 14.55 -5.40 -1.23
CA LYS A 356 15.92 -5.19 -0.69
C LYS A 356 16.73 -4.14 -1.42
N ASP A 357 16.55 -3.99 -2.72
CA ASP A 357 17.32 -3.12 -3.61
C ASP A 357 16.59 -1.80 -3.92
N TYR A 358 16.01 -1.19 -2.87
CA TYR A 358 15.18 0.01 -2.96
C TYR A 358 15.90 1.25 -2.41
N GLY A 359 15.58 2.42 -3.00
CA GLY A 359 16.11 3.71 -2.59
C GLY A 359 17.26 4.21 -3.47
N ILE A 360 17.64 5.49 -3.29
CA ILE A 360 18.66 6.15 -4.13
C ILE A 360 20.05 5.86 -3.55
N ALA A 361 20.58 4.69 -3.85
CA ALA A 361 21.92 4.28 -3.47
C ALA A 361 22.57 3.43 -4.58
N VAL A 362 23.90 3.47 -4.67
CA VAL A 362 24.65 2.67 -5.64
C VAL A 362 24.37 1.18 -5.44
N GLY A 363 24.04 0.49 -6.53
CA GLY A 363 23.69 -0.93 -6.56
C GLY A 363 22.20 -1.21 -6.51
N ASN A 364 21.37 -0.26 -6.06
CA ASN A 364 19.92 -0.40 -6.04
C ASN A 364 19.31 -0.24 -7.44
N ARG A 365 18.10 -0.75 -7.60
CA ARG A 365 17.29 -0.52 -8.80
C ARG A 365 17.01 0.97 -8.97
N ALA A 366 17.04 1.41 -10.21
CA ALA A 366 16.73 2.79 -10.55
C ALA A 366 15.19 2.95 -10.76
N ASP A 367 14.46 2.85 -9.67
CA ASP A 367 13.02 3.14 -9.58
C ASP A 367 12.89 4.52 -8.94
N LEU A 368 12.65 5.57 -9.76
CA LEU A 368 12.80 6.97 -9.36
C LEU A 368 11.65 7.83 -9.89
N ILE A 369 11.39 8.94 -9.21
CA ILE A 369 10.43 9.96 -9.65
C ILE A 369 11.10 11.32 -9.63
N LEU A 370 11.02 12.05 -10.74
CA LEU A 370 11.36 13.46 -10.83
C LEU A 370 10.09 14.30 -10.61
N LEU A 371 10.11 15.15 -9.59
CA LEU A 371 8.97 15.96 -9.15
C LEU A 371 9.13 17.44 -9.55
N ASP A 372 8.01 18.12 -9.83
CA ASP A 372 8.00 19.56 -10.17
C ASP A 372 8.07 20.44 -8.90
N THR A 373 9.08 20.21 -8.07
CA THR A 373 9.41 21.03 -6.90
C THR A 373 10.92 21.07 -6.67
N GLN A 374 11.39 22.11 -5.99
CA GLN A 374 12.80 22.27 -5.59
C GLN A 374 13.04 22.01 -4.10
N ARG A 375 12.00 21.66 -3.34
CA ARG A 375 12.10 21.35 -1.91
C ARG A 375 11.44 20.01 -1.62
N LYS A 376 12.16 19.15 -0.92
CA LYS A 376 11.64 17.82 -0.54
C LYS A 376 10.44 17.92 0.41
N ALA A 377 10.44 18.91 1.31
CA ALA A 377 9.31 19.19 2.19
C ALA A 377 8.01 19.47 1.41
N ASP A 378 8.10 20.10 0.24
CA ASP A 378 6.93 20.48 -0.58
C ASP A 378 6.28 19.27 -1.26
N VAL A 379 6.91 18.10 -1.27
CA VAL A 379 6.32 16.87 -1.83
C VAL A 379 4.96 16.56 -1.19
N LEU A 380 4.86 16.68 0.13
CA LEU A 380 3.60 16.48 0.85
C LEU A 380 2.73 17.74 0.92
N ILE A 381 3.33 18.93 0.89
CA ILE A 381 2.61 20.20 1.04
C ILE A 381 1.87 20.55 -0.26
N ASP A 382 2.54 20.46 -1.40
CA ASP A 382 2.03 20.94 -2.69
C ASP A 382 1.53 19.82 -3.61
N ILE A 383 1.86 18.56 -3.31
CA ILE A 383 1.55 17.39 -4.15
C ILE A 383 1.98 17.67 -5.62
N PRO A 384 3.29 17.89 -5.88
CA PRO A 384 3.76 18.36 -7.16
C PRO A 384 3.56 17.33 -8.27
N GLU A 385 3.50 17.82 -9.53
CA GLU A 385 3.45 16.94 -10.71
C GLU A 385 4.63 15.98 -10.74
N ARG A 386 4.39 14.74 -11.14
CA ARG A 386 5.40 13.75 -11.45
C ARG A 386 5.87 13.97 -12.88
N LEU A 387 6.93 14.76 -13.07
CA LEU A 387 7.46 15.07 -14.39
C LEU A 387 7.91 13.83 -15.14
N MET A 388 8.55 12.91 -14.42
CA MET A 388 8.98 11.62 -14.95
C MET A 388 8.87 10.53 -13.89
N VAL A 389 8.49 9.34 -14.33
CA VAL A 389 8.59 8.10 -13.55
C VAL A 389 9.58 7.20 -14.27
N ILE A 390 10.51 6.66 -13.54
CA ILE A 390 11.58 5.78 -14.02
C ILE A 390 11.43 4.44 -13.32
N LYS A 391 11.34 3.37 -14.09
CA LYS A 391 11.29 1.98 -13.61
C LYS A 391 12.43 1.18 -14.21
N ASN A 392 13.25 0.54 -13.35
CA ASN A 392 14.43 -0.22 -13.80
C ASN A 392 15.31 0.60 -14.77
N GLY A 393 15.52 1.89 -14.47
CA GLY A 393 16.35 2.79 -15.30
C GLY A 393 15.72 3.23 -16.62
N ARG A 394 14.47 2.90 -16.89
CA ARG A 394 13.73 3.32 -18.09
C ARG A 394 12.66 4.34 -17.74
N ILE A 395 12.53 5.40 -18.52
CA ILE A 395 11.42 6.35 -18.38
C ILE A 395 10.14 5.64 -18.80
N THR A 396 9.21 5.47 -17.86
CA THR A 396 7.91 4.81 -18.09
C THR A 396 6.77 5.81 -18.19
N VAL A 397 6.92 6.98 -17.57
CA VAL A 397 5.96 8.09 -17.65
C VAL A 397 6.71 9.39 -17.86
N GLU A 398 6.21 10.24 -18.75
CA GLU A 398 6.64 11.63 -18.93
C GLU A 398 5.40 12.52 -18.95
N VAL A 399 5.37 13.53 -18.07
CA VAL A 399 4.27 14.50 -17.98
C VAL A 399 4.75 15.86 -18.42
N LYS A 400 4.01 16.50 -19.36
CA LYS A 400 4.21 17.89 -19.80
C LYS A 400 2.97 18.68 -19.43
N LYS A 401 3.14 19.71 -18.59
CA LYS A 401 2.07 20.60 -18.15
C LYS A 401 2.37 22.01 -18.60
N GLU A 402 1.43 22.62 -19.27
CA GLU A 402 1.48 24.04 -19.64
C GLU A 402 0.35 24.78 -18.93
N VAL A 403 0.69 25.87 -18.25
CA VAL A 403 -0.28 26.73 -17.56
C VAL A 403 -0.11 28.16 -18.06
N THR A 404 -1.16 28.75 -18.64
CA THR A 404 -1.20 30.13 -19.07
C THR A 404 -2.19 30.93 -18.22
N ILE A 405 -1.72 31.97 -17.57
CA ILE A 405 -2.59 32.90 -16.82
C ILE A 405 -2.86 34.13 -17.72
N HIS A 406 -4.11 34.30 -18.11
CA HIS A 406 -4.55 35.49 -18.83
C HIS A 406 -4.96 36.58 -17.83
N ARG A 407 -4.34 37.77 -17.93
CA ARG A 407 -4.63 38.95 -17.08
C ARG A 407 -5.46 39.94 -17.87
#